data_b2be3ae48ef3001e40738fca2679386f
#
_entry.id   b2be3ae48ef3001e40738fca2679386f
#
_cell.length_a   1.000
_cell.length_b   1.000
_cell.length_c   1.000
_cell.angle_alpha   90.00
_cell.angle_beta   90.00
_cell.angle_gamma   90.00
#
_symmetry.space_group_name_H-M   'P 1'
#
loop_
_entity.id
_entity.type
_entity.pdbx_description
1 polymer ?
#
loop_
_entity_poly.entity_id
_entity_poly.type
_entity_poly.pdbx_seq_one_letter_code
_entity_poly.pdbx_strand_id
1 'polypeptide(L)'
;EYLRKIAFEDYEIIIVDTGSTDATKRIAAGYTDKIYDFTWNDDFSAARNFAFSKATKEYIYSADADEVLSEENRRRFRLLKETLLPEIEIVQMKYGNQLQNGTVYNFDEEYRPKLFRRLRSFVWEEPIHETVRLEPVVYDSDIVITHMPEQNHAGRDLTNFRKQIAQGRRLSRRLYLSLIHISEPTR
;
A
#
# COMPACT_ATOMS: atom_id res chain seq x y z
N GLU A 1 15.22 5.81 -0.46
CA GLU A 1 15.71 7.16 -0.12
C GLU A 1 14.56 8.11 0.28
N TYR A 2 13.44 8.17 -0.45
CA TYR A 2 12.36 9.10 -0.14
C TYR A 2 11.67 8.80 1.20
N LEU A 3 11.59 7.55 1.64
CA LEU A 3 11.01 7.19 2.93
C LEU A 3 11.74 7.89 4.10
N ARG A 4 13.06 8.05 4.03
CA ARG A 4 13.79 8.81 5.03
C ARG A 4 13.40 10.30 5.06
N LYS A 5 12.99 10.85 3.92
CA LYS A 5 12.60 12.27 3.79
C LYS A 5 11.21 12.58 4.36
N ILE A 6 10.36 11.56 4.52
CA ILE A 6 9.05 11.68 5.17
C ILE A 6 9.06 11.17 6.62
N ALA A 7 10.13 10.49 7.01
CA ALA A 7 10.28 9.96 8.34
C ALA A 7 10.52 11.07 9.36
N PHE A 8 10.01 10.88 10.56
CA PHE A 8 10.19 11.73 11.74
C PHE A 8 11.16 11.06 12.71
N GLU A 9 11.43 11.71 13.84
CA GLU A 9 12.43 11.24 14.81
C GLU A 9 12.17 9.83 15.35
N ASP A 10 10.91 9.39 15.38
CA ASP A 10 10.53 8.06 15.88
C ASP A 10 9.87 7.20 14.79
N TYR A 11 10.65 6.68 13.88
CA TYR A 11 10.19 5.79 12.82
C TYR A 11 11.03 4.53 12.71
N GLU A 12 10.49 3.54 12.02
CA GLU A 12 11.20 2.34 11.57
C GLU A 12 10.94 2.10 10.09
N ILE A 13 11.93 1.58 9.39
CA ILE A 13 11.77 1.11 8.00
C ILE A 13 11.82 -0.41 8.03
N ILE A 14 10.74 -1.05 7.57
CA ILE A 14 10.63 -2.49 7.44
C ILE A 14 10.63 -2.82 5.96
N ILE A 15 11.52 -3.69 5.55
CA ILE A 15 11.60 -4.19 4.18
C ILE A 15 11.35 -5.68 4.20
N VAL A 16 10.42 -6.11 3.34
CA VAL A 16 10.14 -7.53 3.10
C VAL A 16 10.60 -7.87 1.69
N ASP A 17 11.61 -8.70 1.60
CA ASP A 17 12.15 -9.19 0.35
C ASP A 17 11.48 -10.51 -0.04
N THR A 18 10.94 -10.55 -1.25
CA THR A 18 10.19 -11.70 -1.77
C THR A 18 11.02 -12.60 -2.69
N GLY A 19 12.34 -12.52 -2.58
CA GLY A 19 13.27 -13.36 -3.32
C GLY A 19 14.08 -12.60 -4.36
N SER A 20 14.56 -11.40 -4.06
CA SER A 20 15.44 -10.64 -4.94
C SER A 20 16.78 -11.36 -5.14
N THR A 21 17.21 -11.45 -6.39
CA THR A 21 18.48 -12.08 -6.79
C THR A 21 19.56 -11.07 -7.17
N ASP A 22 19.24 -9.79 -7.12
CA ASP A 22 20.08 -8.66 -7.47
C ASP A 22 20.67 -7.95 -6.22
N ALA A 23 21.10 -6.69 -6.38
CA ALA A 23 21.65 -5.89 -5.30
C ALA A 23 20.62 -5.34 -4.31
N THR A 24 19.31 -5.65 -4.45
CA THR A 24 18.22 -5.05 -3.67
C THR A 24 18.46 -5.15 -2.16
N LYS A 25 18.77 -6.34 -1.63
CA LYS A 25 19.03 -6.52 -0.18
C LYS A 25 20.23 -5.72 0.30
N ARG A 26 21.31 -5.69 -0.51
CA ARG A 26 22.52 -4.91 -0.17
C ARG A 26 22.24 -3.42 -0.14
N ILE A 27 21.43 -2.91 -1.05
CA ILE A 27 20.99 -1.52 -1.07
C ILE A 27 20.09 -1.24 0.14
N ALA A 28 19.12 -2.11 0.41
CA ALA A 28 18.20 -2.02 1.53
C ALA A 28 18.93 -1.94 2.88
N ALA A 29 19.99 -2.72 3.07
CA ALA A 29 20.82 -2.74 4.28
C ALA A 29 21.49 -1.38 4.59
N GLY A 30 21.66 -0.51 3.60
CA GLY A 30 22.11 0.87 3.81
C GLY A 30 21.05 1.78 4.46
N TYR A 31 19.80 1.32 4.60
CA TYR A 31 18.69 2.12 5.11
C TYR A 31 18.09 1.57 6.42
N THR A 32 18.12 0.27 6.62
CA THR A 32 17.56 -0.39 7.80
C THR A 32 18.22 -1.77 8.02
N ASP A 33 18.23 -2.21 9.26
CA ASP A 33 18.56 -3.58 9.68
C ASP A 33 17.31 -4.50 9.69
N LYS A 34 16.11 -3.94 9.57
CA LYS A 34 14.83 -4.66 9.59
C LYS A 34 14.45 -5.15 8.19
N ILE A 35 15.25 -6.07 7.64
CA ILE A 35 15.01 -6.71 6.36
C ILE A 35 14.62 -8.15 6.62
N TYR A 36 13.45 -8.55 6.13
CA TYR A 36 12.87 -9.86 6.34
C TYR A 36 12.67 -10.57 5.01
N ASP A 37 13.06 -11.84 4.95
CA ASP A 37 12.78 -12.70 3.82
C ASP A 37 11.36 -13.27 3.93
N PHE A 38 10.64 -13.22 2.83
CA PHE A 38 9.34 -13.84 2.67
C PHE A 38 9.36 -14.73 1.43
N THR A 39 9.13 -16.02 1.60
CA THR A 39 9.02 -16.93 0.46
C THR A 39 7.80 -16.58 -0.36
N TRP A 40 8.03 -16.13 -1.60
CA TRP A 40 6.96 -15.76 -2.51
C TRP A 40 6.04 -16.93 -2.79
N ASN A 41 4.75 -16.73 -2.61
CA ASN A 41 3.69 -17.72 -2.75
C ASN A 41 2.56 -17.26 -3.69
N ASP A 42 2.86 -16.34 -4.61
CA ASP A 42 1.90 -15.73 -5.54
C ASP A 42 0.74 -14.98 -4.85
N ASP A 43 0.96 -14.49 -3.62
CA ASP A 43 -0.03 -13.78 -2.80
C ASP A 43 0.57 -12.49 -2.20
N PHE A 44 0.23 -11.35 -2.81
CA PHE A 44 0.66 -10.03 -2.34
C PHE A 44 0.08 -9.67 -0.96
N SER A 45 -1.13 -10.16 -0.66
CA SER A 45 -1.75 -9.88 0.64
C SER A 45 -1.02 -10.59 1.76
N ALA A 46 -0.53 -11.81 1.52
CA ALA A 46 0.26 -12.56 2.48
C ALA A 46 1.60 -11.85 2.77
N ALA A 47 2.29 -11.36 1.75
CA ALA A 47 3.53 -10.60 1.92
C ALA A 47 3.28 -9.28 2.68
N ARG A 48 2.20 -8.57 2.37
CA ARG A 48 1.82 -7.32 3.05
C ARG A 48 1.44 -7.58 4.52
N ASN A 49 0.66 -8.60 4.80
CA ASN A 49 0.31 -8.99 6.17
C ASN A 49 1.57 -9.38 6.96
N PHE A 50 2.52 -10.08 6.34
CA PHE A 50 3.79 -10.38 6.97
C PHE A 50 4.58 -9.12 7.30
N ALA A 51 4.66 -8.15 6.39
CA ALA A 51 5.31 -6.86 6.65
C ALA A 51 4.63 -6.11 7.82
N PHE A 52 3.31 -6.05 7.83
CA PHE A 52 2.54 -5.41 8.89
C PHE A 52 2.76 -6.07 10.26
N SER A 53 2.93 -7.41 10.29
CA SER A 53 3.21 -8.15 11.53
C SER A 53 4.56 -7.80 12.17
N LYS A 54 5.48 -7.21 11.38
CA LYS A 54 6.81 -6.77 11.87
C LYS A 54 6.80 -5.35 12.42
N ALA A 55 5.74 -4.59 12.13
CA ALA A 55 5.64 -3.19 12.56
C ALA A 55 5.41 -3.09 14.07
N THR A 56 6.08 -2.13 14.70
CA THR A 56 5.98 -1.88 16.14
C THR A 56 5.40 -0.50 16.47
N LYS A 57 5.40 0.44 15.51
CA LYS A 57 4.90 1.80 15.70
C LYS A 57 3.39 1.89 15.60
N GLU A 58 2.81 3.02 16.02
CA GLU A 58 1.37 3.22 16.08
C GLU A 58 0.71 3.20 14.69
N TYR A 59 1.36 3.80 13.71
CA TYR A 59 0.88 3.83 12.33
C TYR A 59 1.85 3.16 11.38
N ILE A 60 1.31 2.56 10.34
CA ILE A 60 2.06 1.90 9.26
C ILE A 60 1.78 2.64 7.97
N TYR A 61 2.81 3.22 7.35
CA TYR A 61 2.74 3.71 5.98
C TYR A 61 3.15 2.60 5.02
N SER A 62 2.19 2.13 4.22
CA SER A 62 2.41 1.05 3.24
C SER A 62 2.88 1.65 1.92
N ALA A 63 4.19 1.65 1.71
CA ALA A 63 4.81 2.13 0.48
C ALA A 63 5.17 0.97 -0.45
N ASP A 64 4.94 1.15 -1.74
CA ASP A 64 5.47 0.28 -2.78
C ASP A 64 6.81 0.87 -3.31
N ALA A 65 7.71 0.02 -3.81
CA ALA A 65 9.07 0.43 -4.15
C ALA A 65 9.16 1.43 -5.32
N ASP A 66 8.13 1.46 -6.17
CA ASP A 66 7.97 2.29 -7.35
C ASP A 66 7.10 3.55 -7.11
N GLU A 67 6.84 3.88 -5.85
CA GLU A 67 6.09 5.07 -5.45
C GLU A 67 7.02 6.20 -5.02
N VAL A 68 6.66 7.43 -5.38
CA VAL A 68 7.37 8.63 -4.96
C VAL A 68 6.41 9.71 -4.51
N LEU A 69 6.87 10.54 -3.58
CA LEU A 69 6.19 11.75 -3.12
C LEU A 69 6.97 12.98 -3.56
N SER A 70 6.29 13.93 -4.19
CA SER A 70 6.86 15.26 -4.46
C SER A 70 7.21 15.99 -3.16
N GLU A 71 8.04 17.03 -3.24
CA GLU A 71 8.38 17.83 -2.05
C GLU A 71 7.14 18.44 -1.38
N GLU A 72 6.18 18.90 -2.18
CA GLU A 72 4.91 19.42 -1.67
C GLU A 72 4.12 18.34 -0.93
N ASN A 73 3.97 17.15 -1.52
CA ASN A 73 3.26 16.05 -0.87
C ASN A 73 3.98 15.52 0.37
N ARG A 74 5.31 15.63 0.45
CA ARG A 74 6.07 15.36 1.69
C ARG A 74 5.74 16.36 2.80
N ARG A 75 5.57 17.65 2.46
CA ARG A 75 5.15 18.67 3.44
C ARG A 75 3.74 18.41 3.94
N ARG A 76 2.81 18.08 3.04
CA ARG A 76 1.44 17.71 3.39
C ARG A 76 1.41 16.46 4.28
N PHE A 77 2.24 15.47 3.99
CA PHE A 77 2.35 14.26 4.81
C PHE A 77 2.87 14.57 6.22
N ARG A 78 3.85 15.45 6.37
CA ARG A 78 4.32 15.92 7.69
C ARG A 78 3.20 16.61 8.45
N LEU A 79 2.52 17.56 7.82
CA LEU A 79 1.41 18.26 8.44
C LEU A 79 0.30 17.28 8.86
N LEU A 80 -0.05 16.33 8.00
CA LEU A 80 -1.02 15.29 8.32
C LEU A 80 -0.63 14.56 9.62
N LYS A 81 0.62 14.16 9.79
CA LYS A 81 1.05 13.44 11.00
C LYS A 81 0.95 14.29 12.27
N GLU A 82 1.18 15.59 12.17
CA GLU A 82 1.06 16.52 13.30
C GLU A 82 -0.40 16.81 13.69
N THR A 83 -1.33 16.69 12.71
CA THR A 83 -2.73 17.07 12.88
C THR A 83 -3.68 15.88 12.85
N LEU A 84 -3.18 14.67 12.64
CA LEU A 84 -4.00 13.47 12.53
C LEU A 84 -4.74 13.20 13.85
N LEU A 85 -6.06 13.14 13.76
CA LEU A 85 -6.90 12.84 14.92
C LEU A 85 -6.74 11.37 15.33
N PRO A 86 -6.70 11.08 16.64
CA PRO A 86 -6.40 9.73 17.13
C PRO A 86 -7.47 8.68 16.77
N GLU A 87 -8.68 9.11 16.43
CA GLU A 87 -9.75 8.21 15.96
C GLU A 87 -9.57 7.74 14.51
N ILE A 88 -8.72 8.40 13.70
CA ILE A 88 -8.49 8.02 12.32
C ILE A 88 -7.71 6.71 12.27
N GLU A 89 -8.28 5.70 11.64
CA GLU A 89 -7.68 4.37 11.52
C GLU A 89 -7.01 4.15 10.16
N ILE A 90 -7.54 4.77 9.10
CA ILE A 90 -7.02 4.65 7.74
C ILE A 90 -6.98 6.03 7.10
N VAL A 91 -5.84 6.39 6.51
CA VAL A 91 -5.75 7.54 5.61
C VAL A 91 -5.61 7.05 4.19
N GLN A 92 -6.50 7.48 3.34
CA GLN A 92 -6.41 7.29 1.90
C GLN A 92 -5.66 8.46 1.26
N MET A 93 -4.86 8.15 0.25
CA MET A 93 -4.11 9.12 -0.52
C MET A 93 -4.46 8.96 -2.00
N LYS A 94 -4.47 10.06 -2.72
CA LYS A 94 -4.70 10.06 -4.16
C LYS A 94 -3.56 9.35 -4.87
N TYR A 95 -3.89 8.50 -5.82
CA TYR A 95 -2.93 7.68 -6.54
C TYR A 95 -2.91 8.08 -8.01
N GLY A 96 -1.85 8.76 -8.43
CA GLY A 96 -1.64 9.21 -9.79
C GLY A 96 -0.63 8.32 -10.53
N ASN A 97 -0.99 7.85 -11.71
CA ASN A 97 -0.06 7.17 -12.61
C ASN A 97 0.63 8.19 -13.51
N GLN A 98 1.96 8.28 -13.43
CA GLN A 98 2.74 8.97 -14.45
C GLN A 98 3.05 7.99 -15.57
N LEU A 99 2.26 8.02 -16.63
CA LEU A 99 2.59 7.32 -17.86
C LEU A 99 3.63 8.16 -18.61
N GLN A 100 4.86 7.66 -18.70
CA GLN A 100 5.99 8.34 -19.36
C GLN A 100 5.84 8.45 -20.90
N ASN A 101 4.85 7.83 -21.52
CA ASN A 101 4.59 7.97 -22.95
C ASN A 101 3.16 8.41 -23.16
N GLY A 102 3.00 9.71 -23.41
CA GLY A 102 1.74 10.38 -23.59
C GLY A 102 0.76 9.64 -24.47
N THR A 103 -0.44 9.45 -23.95
CA THR A 103 -1.70 9.56 -24.70
C THR A 103 -2.94 9.22 -23.91
N VAL A 104 -2.87 8.68 -22.71
CA VAL A 104 -4.08 8.59 -21.88
C VAL A 104 -3.73 9.06 -20.47
N TYR A 105 -4.03 10.32 -20.20
CA TYR A 105 -4.15 10.77 -18.83
C TYR A 105 -5.37 10.05 -18.23
N ASN A 106 -5.15 9.03 -17.41
CA ASN A 106 -6.17 8.61 -16.48
C ASN A 106 -6.28 9.74 -15.44
N PHE A 107 -7.25 10.63 -15.65
CA PHE A 107 -7.58 11.71 -14.74
C PHE A 107 -8.32 11.20 -13.49
N ASP A 108 -8.58 9.92 -13.40
CA ASP A 108 -9.22 9.30 -12.25
C ASP A 108 -8.21 9.19 -11.12
N GLU A 109 -8.17 10.23 -10.28
CA GLU A 109 -7.48 10.20 -9.00
C GLU A 109 -8.18 9.14 -8.12
N GLU A 110 -7.65 7.93 -8.15
CA GLU A 110 -8.14 6.86 -7.28
C GLU A 110 -7.57 7.05 -5.87
N TYR A 111 -8.45 7.05 -4.88
CA TYR A 111 -8.03 6.99 -3.49
C TYR A 111 -7.59 5.57 -3.10
N ARG A 112 -6.39 5.47 -2.51
CA ARG A 112 -5.87 4.20 -1.99
C ARG A 112 -5.49 4.32 -0.53
N PRO A 113 -5.84 3.34 0.31
CA PRO A 113 -5.41 3.31 1.70
C PRO A 113 -3.88 3.13 1.77
N LYS A 114 -3.21 4.07 2.42
CA LYS A 114 -1.74 4.10 2.51
C LYS A 114 -1.20 4.20 3.93
N LEU A 115 -1.91 4.87 4.84
CA LEU A 115 -1.54 4.94 6.24
C LEU A 115 -2.57 4.19 7.07
N PHE A 116 -2.13 3.30 7.94
CA PHE A 116 -2.98 2.40 8.72
C PHE A 116 -2.60 2.48 10.19
N ARG A 117 -3.57 2.63 11.07
CA ARG A 117 -3.36 2.45 12.50
C ARG A 117 -3.11 0.99 12.79
N ARG A 118 -1.98 0.67 13.42
CA ARG A 118 -1.55 -0.72 13.66
C ARG A 118 -2.47 -1.45 14.63
N LEU A 119 -2.88 -0.78 15.69
CA LEU A 119 -3.77 -1.35 16.70
C LEU A 119 -5.10 -0.61 16.65
N ARG A 120 -6.16 -1.32 16.35
CA ARG A 120 -7.51 -0.79 16.45
C ARG A 120 -7.90 -0.66 17.91
N SER A 121 -8.43 0.51 18.28
CA SER A 121 -9.18 0.66 19.50
C SER A 121 -10.57 0.11 19.25
N PHE A 122 -10.96 -0.96 19.98
CA PHE A 122 -12.35 -1.40 19.97
C PHE A 122 -13.13 -0.47 20.89
N VAL A 123 -14.18 0.16 20.36
CA VAL A 123 -15.10 0.98 21.12
C VAL A 123 -16.42 0.22 21.20
N TRP A 124 -16.87 -0.03 22.43
CA TRP A 124 -18.23 -0.51 22.68
C TRP A 124 -19.18 0.68 22.59
N GLU A 125 -20.21 0.53 21.79
CA GLU A 125 -21.26 1.52 21.60
C GLU A 125 -22.59 0.94 22.07
N GLU A 126 -23.53 1.80 22.41
CA GLU A 126 -24.85 1.48 22.93
C GLU A 126 -24.90 0.99 24.38
N PRO A 127 -25.73 1.62 25.25
CA PRO A 127 -25.82 1.27 26.67
C PRO A 127 -26.62 0.00 26.93
N ILE A 128 -27.40 -0.45 25.93
CA ILE A 128 -28.23 -1.67 25.97
C ILE A 128 -28.06 -2.38 24.63
N HIS A 129 -27.78 -3.69 24.65
CA HIS A 129 -27.40 -4.45 23.45
C HIS A 129 -26.13 -3.90 22.80
N GLU A 130 -25.13 -3.69 23.64
CA GLU A 130 -23.82 -3.16 23.25
C GLU A 130 -23.27 -3.86 22.01
N THR A 131 -22.66 -3.06 21.12
CA THR A 131 -22.00 -3.52 19.91
C THR A 131 -20.60 -2.94 19.82
N VAL A 132 -19.74 -3.56 19.04
CA VAL A 132 -18.40 -3.05 18.74
C VAL A 132 -18.40 -2.41 17.37
N ARG A 133 -17.90 -1.18 17.27
CA ARG A 133 -17.70 -0.52 16.00
C ARG A 133 -16.63 -1.25 15.17
N LEU A 134 -17.04 -1.82 14.06
CA LEU A 134 -16.17 -2.61 13.16
C LEU A 134 -15.74 -1.84 11.90
N GLU A 135 -16.42 -0.75 11.58
CA GLU A 135 -16.09 0.06 10.42
C GLU A 135 -14.92 0.99 10.73
N PRO A 136 -13.85 0.99 9.91
CA PRO A 136 -12.72 1.89 10.13
C PRO A 136 -13.12 3.35 9.92
N VAL A 137 -12.55 4.25 10.71
CA VAL A 137 -12.63 5.69 10.45
C VAL A 137 -11.59 6.04 9.40
N VAL A 138 -12.07 6.45 8.23
CA VAL A 138 -11.26 6.74 7.04
C VAL A 138 -11.17 8.24 6.84
N TYR A 139 -9.97 8.73 6.55
CA TYR A 139 -9.71 10.10 6.17
C TYR A 139 -9.13 10.15 4.75
N ASP A 140 -9.78 10.88 3.86
CA ASP A 140 -9.34 11.11 2.49
C ASP A 140 -8.46 12.35 2.44
N SER A 141 -7.17 12.16 2.24
CA SER A 141 -6.20 13.25 2.19
C SER A 141 -6.02 13.77 0.76
N ASP A 142 -5.53 14.98 0.65
CA ASP A 142 -5.12 15.60 -0.63
C ASP A 142 -3.67 15.27 -1.02
N ILE A 143 -3.04 14.34 -0.31
CA ILE A 143 -1.69 13.85 -0.63
C ILE A 143 -1.75 13.00 -1.89
N VAL A 144 -0.95 13.35 -2.88
CA VAL A 144 -0.83 12.60 -4.13
C VAL A 144 0.43 11.76 -4.12
N ILE A 145 0.27 10.46 -4.34
CA ILE A 145 1.37 9.52 -4.56
C ILE A 145 1.52 9.31 -6.06
N THR A 146 2.71 9.51 -6.57
CA THR A 146 3.03 9.21 -7.97
C THR A 146 3.57 7.80 -8.07
N HIS A 147 2.89 6.97 -8.85
CA HIS A 147 3.32 5.62 -9.20
C HIS A 147 4.17 5.68 -10.47
N MET A 148 5.38 5.16 -10.40
CA MET A 148 6.37 5.18 -11.49
C MET A 148 6.84 3.75 -11.81
N PRO A 149 6.00 2.90 -12.41
CA PRO A 149 6.37 1.53 -12.73
C PRO A 149 7.46 1.52 -13.82
N GLU A 150 8.55 0.81 -13.58
CA GLU A 150 9.61 0.62 -14.58
C GLU A 150 9.19 -0.32 -15.70
N GLN A 151 8.22 -1.20 -15.44
CA GLN A 151 7.75 -2.21 -16.38
C GLN A 151 6.23 -2.37 -16.32
N ASN A 152 5.65 -2.83 -17.43
CA ASN A 152 4.24 -3.20 -17.47
C ASN A 152 4.03 -4.55 -16.75
N HIS A 153 3.24 -4.54 -15.68
CA HIS A 153 2.97 -5.71 -14.86
C HIS A 153 1.80 -6.58 -15.34
N ALA A 154 1.10 -6.20 -16.42
CA ALA A 154 -0.10 -6.90 -16.89
C ALA A 154 0.14 -8.40 -17.17
N GLY A 155 1.28 -8.76 -17.74
CA GLY A 155 1.63 -10.17 -18.00
C GLY A 155 1.83 -10.98 -16.73
N ARG A 156 2.50 -10.42 -15.72
CA ARG A 156 2.68 -11.04 -14.40
C ARG A 156 1.33 -11.21 -13.70
N ASP A 157 0.51 -10.19 -13.71
CA ASP A 157 -0.77 -10.19 -13.02
C ASP A 157 -1.74 -11.20 -13.69
N LEU A 158 -1.77 -11.27 -15.01
CA LEU A 158 -2.53 -12.29 -15.73
C LEU A 158 -2.08 -13.72 -15.38
N THR A 159 -0.76 -13.93 -15.26
CA THR A 159 -0.20 -15.22 -14.84
C THR A 159 -0.65 -15.59 -13.43
N ASN A 160 -0.61 -14.63 -12.51
CA ASN A 160 -1.07 -14.83 -11.13
C ASN A 160 -2.57 -15.13 -11.08
N PHE A 161 -3.42 -14.44 -11.84
CA PHE A 161 -4.83 -14.74 -11.93
C PHE A 161 -5.09 -16.17 -12.42
N ARG A 162 -4.38 -16.62 -13.46
CA ARG A 162 -4.51 -18.00 -13.97
C ARG A 162 -4.13 -19.04 -12.93
N LYS A 163 -3.05 -18.80 -12.16
CA LYS A 163 -2.63 -19.68 -11.05
C LYS A 163 -3.71 -19.75 -9.97
N GLN A 164 -4.26 -18.60 -9.52
CA GLN A 164 -5.30 -18.56 -8.50
C GLN A 164 -6.55 -19.33 -8.93
N ILE A 165 -6.98 -19.18 -10.18
CA ILE A 165 -8.13 -19.91 -10.75
C ILE A 165 -7.84 -21.42 -10.79
N ALA A 166 -6.64 -21.81 -11.24
CA ALA A 166 -6.23 -23.23 -11.31
C ALA A 166 -6.20 -23.90 -9.93
N GLN A 167 -5.91 -23.13 -8.88
CA GLN A 167 -5.96 -23.58 -7.47
C GLN A 167 -7.39 -23.64 -6.89
N GLY A 168 -8.43 -23.35 -7.69
CA GLY A 168 -9.82 -23.36 -7.26
C GLY A 168 -10.22 -22.16 -6.38
N ARG A 169 -9.40 -21.12 -6.28
CA ARG A 169 -9.75 -19.91 -5.53
C ARG A 169 -10.85 -19.13 -6.26
N ARG A 170 -11.89 -18.76 -5.52
CA ARG A 170 -12.94 -17.86 -6.04
C ARG A 170 -12.42 -16.43 -6.08
N LEU A 171 -12.48 -15.82 -7.27
CA LEU A 171 -12.16 -14.41 -7.41
C LEU A 171 -13.29 -13.54 -6.85
N SER A 172 -12.93 -12.49 -6.11
CA SER A 172 -13.90 -11.45 -5.72
C SER A 172 -14.36 -10.67 -6.96
N ARG A 173 -15.50 -9.97 -6.84
CA ARG A 173 -15.99 -9.09 -7.92
C ARG A 173 -14.91 -8.09 -8.40
N ARG A 174 -14.15 -7.53 -7.48
CA ARG A 174 -13.03 -6.60 -7.79
C ARG A 174 -11.96 -7.28 -8.64
N LEU A 175 -11.55 -8.48 -8.27
CA LEU A 175 -10.53 -9.24 -9.00
C LEU A 175 -11.04 -9.68 -10.39
N TYR A 176 -12.33 -10.02 -10.52
CA TYR A 176 -12.93 -10.30 -11.84
C TYR A 176 -12.88 -9.10 -12.77
N LEU A 177 -13.24 -7.91 -12.28
CA LEU A 177 -13.17 -6.69 -13.06
C LEU A 177 -11.73 -6.36 -13.47
N SER A 178 -10.77 -6.52 -12.56
CA SER A 178 -9.34 -6.34 -12.86
C SER A 178 -8.87 -7.30 -13.96
N LEU A 179 -9.25 -8.58 -13.88
CA LEU A 179 -8.90 -9.58 -14.89
C LEU A 179 -9.47 -9.21 -16.28
N ILE A 180 -10.71 -8.74 -16.36
CA ILE A 180 -11.32 -8.29 -17.64
C ILE A 180 -10.50 -7.12 -18.22
N HIS A 181 -10.17 -6.12 -17.43
CA HIS A 181 -9.37 -4.97 -17.89
C HIS A 181 -7.96 -5.36 -18.38
N ILE A 182 -7.36 -6.38 -17.79
CA ILE A 182 -6.02 -6.85 -18.19
C ILE A 182 -6.11 -7.70 -19.47
N SER A 183 -7.16 -8.53 -19.60
CA SER A 183 -7.33 -9.46 -20.75
C SER A 183 -7.94 -8.78 -21.97
N GLU A 184 -8.73 -7.73 -21.80
CA GLU A 184 -9.36 -6.95 -22.87
C GLU A 184 -9.02 -5.46 -22.69
N PRO A 185 -7.79 -5.04 -22.99
CA PRO A 185 -7.46 -3.62 -22.95
C PRO A 185 -8.35 -2.90 -23.95
N THR A 186 -9.21 -2.02 -23.45
CA THR A 186 -10.06 -1.15 -24.29
C THR A 186 -9.19 -0.42 -25.29
N ARG A 187 -9.54 -0.59 -26.57
CA ARG A 187 -8.94 0.10 -27.70
C ARG A 187 -9.14 1.61 -27.63
#